data_6ae5a6e8a2f7adc751cd77fd08986187
#
_entry.id   6ae5a6e8a2f7adc751cd77fd08986187
#
_cell.length_a   1.000
_cell.length_b   1.000
_cell.length_c   1.000
_cell.angle_alpha   90.00
_cell.angle_beta   90.00
_cell.angle_gamma   90.00
#
_symmetry.space_group_name_H-M   'P 1'
#
loop_
_entity.id
_entity.type
_entity.pdbx_description
1 polymer ?
#
loop_
_entity_poly.entity_id
_entity_poly.type
_entity_poly.pdbx_seq_one_letter_code
_entity_poly.pdbx_strand_id
1 'polypeptide(L)'
;MKDIVIIGAGIIGSFLAYDLSKYKLDVAVLEQNKDIACGATKANSAIVHSGHDPKEGTLKALLNVRGSRMYEDICARFDLHYRKIGAYVLACGNEEENVVRKLQKQAEERCIPHALHNHDEILQNEPNLSDEVTLGLYLPSTAIITPWSVATVLMDNAIERGVQLHLETKVLS
;
A
#
# COMPACT_ATOMS: atom_id res chain seq x y z
N MET A 1 10.88 13.41 -29.75
CA MET A 1 9.50 13.03 -29.43
C MET A 1 9.60 12.02 -28.28
N LYS A 2 8.82 12.14 -27.21
CA LYS A 2 8.87 11.19 -26.11
C LYS A 2 8.28 9.85 -26.52
N ASP A 3 8.88 8.75 -26.05
CA ASP A 3 8.34 7.41 -26.24
C ASP A 3 7.14 7.19 -25.30
N ILE A 4 7.24 7.70 -24.05
CA ILE A 4 6.19 7.57 -23.03
C ILE A 4 6.05 8.88 -22.26
N VAL A 5 4.79 9.27 -22.00
CA VAL A 5 4.43 10.37 -21.10
C VAL A 5 3.55 9.82 -19.97
N ILE A 6 3.98 10.04 -18.73
CA ILE A 6 3.24 9.69 -17.52
C ILE A 6 2.57 10.95 -16.99
N ILE A 7 1.26 10.89 -16.73
CA ILE A 7 0.49 12.01 -16.18
C ILE A 7 0.28 11.78 -14.69
N GLY A 8 0.88 12.65 -13.86
CA GLY A 8 0.85 12.61 -12.41
C GLY A 8 2.08 11.96 -11.78
N ALA A 9 2.70 12.66 -10.83
CA ALA A 9 3.86 12.21 -10.07
C ALA A 9 3.48 11.77 -8.63
N GLY A 10 2.35 11.11 -8.46
CA GLY A 10 2.01 10.37 -7.26
C GLY A 10 2.72 9.02 -7.20
N ILE A 11 2.43 8.20 -6.18
CA ILE A 11 3.09 6.89 -5.98
C ILE A 11 3.04 6.01 -7.24
N ILE A 12 1.93 5.97 -7.96
CA ILE A 12 1.79 5.15 -9.18
C ILE A 12 2.69 5.68 -10.30
N GLY A 13 2.67 6.99 -10.55
CA GLY A 13 3.53 7.60 -11.57
C GLY A 13 5.01 7.44 -11.25
N SER A 14 5.40 7.57 -9.97
CA SER A 14 6.79 7.37 -9.52
C SER A 14 7.24 5.91 -9.72
N PHE A 15 6.39 4.92 -9.41
CA PHE A 15 6.68 3.51 -9.69
C PHE A 15 6.86 3.25 -11.19
N LEU A 16 5.94 3.75 -12.03
CA LEU A 16 6.03 3.60 -13.48
C LEU A 16 7.29 4.26 -14.05
N ALA A 17 7.59 5.49 -13.61
CA ALA A 17 8.80 6.19 -14.01
C ALA A 17 10.07 5.40 -13.65
N TYR A 18 10.15 4.90 -12.41
CA TYR A 18 11.25 4.06 -11.96
C TYR A 18 11.38 2.76 -12.74
N ASP A 19 10.29 2.06 -13.00
CA ASP A 19 10.34 0.81 -13.76
C ASP A 19 10.72 1.04 -15.23
N LEU A 20 10.15 2.06 -15.87
CA LEU A 20 10.45 2.40 -17.25
C LEU A 20 11.86 2.96 -17.43
N SER A 21 12.45 3.60 -16.41
CA SER A 21 13.83 4.11 -16.44
C SER A 21 14.91 3.01 -16.59
N LYS A 22 14.53 1.74 -16.42
CA LYS A 22 15.41 0.59 -16.61
C LYS A 22 15.59 0.22 -18.10
N TYR A 23 14.81 0.82 -18.98
CA TYR A 23 14.79 0.55 -20.41
C TYR A 23 15.34 1.75 -21.19
N LYS A 24 15.75 1.53 -22.45
CA LYS A 24 16.18 2.60 -23.36
C LYS A 24 14.95 3.33 -23.95
N LEU A 25 14.27 4.08 -23.12
CA LEU A 25 13.06 4.83 -23.46
C LEU A 25 13.23 6.30 -23.08
N ASP A 26 12.74 7.20 -23.93
CA ASP A 26 12.65 8.63 -23.62
C ASP A 26 11.32 8.91 -22.87
N VAL A 27 11.39 8.95 -21.53
CA VAL A 27 10.23 9.06 -20.64
C VAL A 27 10.11 10.45 -20.05
N ALA A 28 8.91 11.01 -20.03
CA ALA A 28 8.58 12.24 -19.30
C ALA A 28 7.44 12.00 -18.31
N VAL A 29 7.50 12.68 -17.17
CA VAL A 29 6.45 12.74 -16.16
C VAL A 29 5.96 14.18 -16.07
N LEU A 30 4.64 14.38 -16.17
CA LEU A 30 3.99 15.70 -16.08
C LEU A 30 3.19 15.75 -14.77
N GLU A 31 3.52 16.70 -13.90
CA GLU A 31 2.84 16.91 -12.61
C GLU A 31 2.29 18.34 -12.54
N GLN A 32 1.01 18.47 -12.22
CA GLN A 32 0.34 19.78 -12.17
C GLN A 32 0.74 20.64 -10.95
N ASN A 33 1.19 19.99 -9.88
CA ASN A 33 1.61 20.69 -8.65
C ASN A 33 3.08 21.09 -8.71
N LYS A 34 3.51 21.92 -7.74
CA LYS A 34 4.93 22.35 -7.60
C LYS A 34 5.83 21.26 -7.02
N ASP A 35 5.28 20.12 -6.61
CA ASP A 35 6.02 19.01 -6.05
C ASP A 35 5.31 17.68 -6.34
N ILE A 36 6.05 16.59 -6.24
CA ILE A 36 5.51 15.23 -6.39
C ILE A 36 4.70 14.82 -5.16
N ALA A 37 3.93 13.76 -5.28
CA ALA A 37 3.14 13.16 -4.19
C ALA A 37 2.14 14.10 -3.49
N CYS A 38 1.78 15.23 -4.09
CA CYS A 38 0.90 16.25 -3.48
C CYS A 38 -0.57 15.84 -3.32
N GLY A 39 -1.00 14.76 -3.95
CA GLY A 39 -2.38 14.24 -3.88
C GLY A 39 -2.58 13.17 -2.82
N ALA A 40 -3.30 12.10 -3.18
CA ALA A 40 -3.62 10.97 -2.31
C ALA A 40 -2.40 10.27 -1.71
N THR A 41 -1.23 10.37 -2.34
CA THR A 41 0.01 9.74 -1.86
C THR A 41 0.46 10.27 -0.49
N LYS A 42 0.20 11.54 -0.16
CA LYS A 42 0.49 12.10 1.17
C LYS A 42 -0.73 12.12 2.11
N ALA A 43 -1.94 11.95 1.58
CA ALA A 43 -3.19 12.08 2.30
C ALA A 43 -3.88 10.70 2.44
N ASN A 44 -3.21 9.78 3.15
CA ASN A 44 -3.70 8.44 3.41
C ASN A 44 -3.20 7.94 4.78
N SER A 45 -3.64 6.75 5.20
CA SER A 45 -3.29 6.14 6.49
C SER A 45 -1.89 5.52 6.55
N ALA A 46 -1.13 5.54 5.46
CA ALA A 46 0.21 4.97 5.37
C ALA A 46 0.29 3.44 5.62
N ILE A 47 -0.83 2.74 5.52
CA ILE A 47 -0.94 1.31 5.79
C ILE A 47 -0.68 0.51 4.51
N VAL A 48 0.25 -0.43 4.57
CA VAL A 48 0.40 -1.52 3.60
C VAL A 48 -0.49 -2.67 4.05
N HIS A 49 -1.70 -2.72 3.47
CA HIS A 49 -2.68 -3.75 3.80
C HIS A 49 -2.22 -5.13 3.32
N SER A 50 -2.51 -6.17 4.12
CA SER A 50 -2.14 -7.57 3.79
C SER A 50 -2.92 -8.16 2.60
N GLY A 51 -4.04 -7.54 2.19
CA GLY A 51 -4.82 -7.97 1.01
C GLY A 51 -6.02 -8.86 1.31
N HIS A 52 -6.44 -8.96 2.57
CA HIS A 52 -7.58 -9.78 3.00
C HIS A 52 -8.94 -9.21 2.59
N ASP A 53 -9.08 -7.87 2.56
CA ASP A 53 -10.34 -7.14 2.42
C ASP A 53 -10.95 -7.13 1.00
N PRO A 54 -10.23 -6.93 -0.12
CA PRO A 54 -10.85 -6.77 -1.42
C PRO A 54 -11.69 -7.97 -1.84
N LYS A 55 -12.81 -7.70 -2.54
CA LYS A 55 -13.72 -8.74 -3.05
C LYS A 55 -12.98 -9.77 -3.89
N GLU A 56 -13.24 -11.04 -3.63
CA GLU A 56 -12.68 -12.17 -4.37
C GLU A 56 -12.94 -12.08 -5.89
N GLY A 57 -12.02 -12.62 -6.69
CA GLY A 57 -12.09 -12.63 -8.15
C GLY A 57 -11.84 -11.26 -8.79
N THR A 58 -11.51 -10.21 -8.02
CA THR A 58 -11.20 -8.89 -8.57
C THR A 58 -9.70 -8.69 -8.77
N LEU A 59 -9.36 -7.86 -9.76
CA LEU A 59 -7.99 -7.42 -9.98
C LEU A 59 -7.41 -6.71 -8.74
N LYS A 60 -8.26 -5.98 -7.99
CA LYS A 60 -7.89 -5.33 -6.72
C LYS A 60 -7.40 -6.36 -5.69
N ALA A 61 -8.08 -7.52 -5.55
CA ALA A 61 -7.66 -8.56 -4.62
C ALA A 61 -6.28 -9.13 -5.00
N LEU A 62 -6.10 -9.47 -6.27
CA LEU A 62 -4.83 -10.00 -6.78
C LEU A 62 -3.68 -9.01 -6.60
N LEU A 63 -3.87 -7.77 -7.03
CA LEU A 63 -2.83 -6.75 -7.01
C LEU A 63 -2.52 -6.25 -5.59
N ASN A 64 -3.49 -6.24 -4.67
CA ASN A 64 -3.25 -5.84 -3.28
C ASN A 64 -2.28 -6.80 -2.59
N VAL A 65 -2.52 -8.11 -2.66
CA VAL A 65 -1.62 -9.15 -2.09
C VAL A 65 -0.23 -9.05 -2.71
N ARG A 66 -0.16 -8.93 -4.03
CA ARG A 66 1.12 -8.82 -4.76
C ARG A 66 1.87 -7.55 -4.38
N GLY A 67 1.19 -6.41 -4.36
CA GLY A 67 1.76 -5.10 -4.00
C GLY A 67 2.27 -5.07 -2.55
N SER A 68 1.51 -5.66 -1.61
CA SER A 68 1.92 -5.75 -0.21
C SER A 68 3.30 -6.44 -0.06
N ARG A 69 3.49 -7.55 -0.76
CA ARG A 69 4.78 -8.29 -0.75
C ARG A 69 5.93 -7.49 -1.40
N MET A 70 5.63 -6.72 -2.45
CA MET A 70 6.64 -5.90 -3.13
C MET A 70 7.14 -4.73 -2.29
N TYR A 71 6.33 -4.17 -1.40
CA TYR A 71 6.73 -3.02 -0.58
C TYR A 71 7.89 -3.33 0.36
N GLU A 72 7.95 -4.53 0.93
CA GLU A 72 9.05 -4.94 1.80
C GLU A 72 10.40 -4.89 1.07
N ASP A 73 10.45 -5.48 -0.14
CA ASP A 73 11.67 -5.51 -0.96
C ASP A 73 12.11 -4.10 -1.41
N ILE A 74 11.14 -3.26 -1.78
CA ILE A 74 11.39 -1.91 -2.23
C ILE A 74 11.91 -1.05 -1.08
N CYS A 75 11.27 -1.10 0.07
CA CYS A 75 11.69 -0.34 1.24
C CYS A 75 13.08 -0.80 1.73
N ALA A 76 13.35 -2.10 1.73
CA ALA A 76 14.67 -2.62 2.09
C ALA A 76 15.76 -2.17 1.09
N ARG A 77 15.45 -2.16 -0.21
CA ARG A 77 16.39 -1.73 -1.27
C ARG A 77 16.85 -0.29 -1.13
N PHE A 78 15.96 0.59 -0.67
CA PHE A 78 16.20 2.03 -0.61
C PHE A 78 16.35 2.55 0.83
N ASP A 79 16.50 1.66 1.80
CA ASP A 79 16.59 1.98 3.24
C ASP A 79 15.44 2.91 3.70
N LEU A 80 14.21 2.57 3.28
CA LEU A 80 13.01 3.32 3.60
C LEU A 80 12.31 2.71 4.81
N HIS A 81 11.60 3.56 5.54
CA HIS A 81 10.81 3.13 6.69
C HIS A 81 9.73 2.11 6.27
N TYR A 82 9.88 0.89 6.77
CA TYR A 82 8.91 -0.20 6.64
C TYR A 82 8.83 -0.94 7.97
N ARG A 83 7.66 -0.94 8.59
CA ARG A 83 7.48 -1.55 9.90
C ARG A 83 6.24 -2.44 9.92
N LYS A 84 6.44 -3.74 10.03
CA LYS A 84 5.36 -4.70 10.29
C LYS A 84 4.88 -4.52 11.72
N ILE A 85 3.70 -3.96 11.88
CA ILE A 85 3.06 -3.73 13.18
C ILE A 85 1.89 -4.66 13.41
N GLY A 86 1.45 -5.38 12.36
CA GLY A 86 0.22 -6.12 12.36
C GLY A 86 -1.01 -5.21 12.34
N ALA A 87 -2.17 -5.83 12.23
CA ALA A 87 -3.46 -5.15 12.37
C ALA A 87 -4.52 -6.14 12.81
N TYR A 88 -5.52 -5.65 13.52
CA TYR A 88 -6.74 -6.39 13.83
C TYR A 88 -7.91 -5.91 12.98
N VAL A 89 -8.76 -6.85 12.56
CA VAL A 89 -10.16 -6.58 12.21
C VAL A 89 -10.99 -7.12 13.36
N LEU A 90 -11.65 -6.23 14.08
CA LEU A 90 -12.35 -6.56 15.32
C LEU A 90 -13.85 -6.70 15.08
N ALA A 91 -14.51 -7.52 15.92
CA ALA A 91 -15.95 -7.69 15.98
C ALA A 91 -16.46 -7.43 17.40
N CYS A 92 -17.58 -6.74 17.50
CA CYS A 92 -18.35 -6.52 18.72
C CYS A 92 -19.73 -7.18 18.54
N GLY A 93 -19.80 -8.50 18.80
CA GLY A 93 -21.03 -9.30 18.70
C GLY A 93 -21.18 -10.12 17.41
N ASN A 94 -22.22 -10.95 17.39
CA ASN A 94 -22.39 -12.06 16.44
C ASN A 94 -22.45 -11.65 14.95
N GLU A 95 -23.05 -10.51 14.63
CA GLU A 95 -23.16 -10.07 13.24
C GLU A 95 -21.78 -9.72 12.66
N GLU A 96 -20.98 -9.01 13.44
CA GLU A 96 -19.63 -8.63 13.04
C GLU A 96 -18.66 -9.81 13.05
N GLU A 97 -18.85 -10.79 13.97
CA GLU A 97 -18.08 -12.03 13.94
C GLU A 97 -18.24 -12.79 12.62
N ASN A 98 -19.43 -12.81 12.04
CA ASN A 98 -19.64 -13.43 10.73
C ASN A 98 -18.82 -12.75 9.64
N VAL A 99 -18.65 -11.42 9.71
CA VAL A 99 -17.79 -10.68 8.79
C VAL A 99 -16.33 -11.05 9.01
N VAL A 100 -15.87 -11.08 10.26
CA VAL A 100 -14.49 -11.45 10.62
C VAL A 100 -14.16 -12.86 10.11
N ARG A 101 -15.04 -13.84 10.33
CA ARG A 101 -14.85 -15.22 9.84
C ARG A 101 -14.84 -15.31 8.31
N LYS A 102 -15.64 -14.50 7.62
CA LYS A 102 -15.57 -14.40 6.15
C LYS A 102 -14.22 -13.84 5.69
N LEU A 103 -13.70 -12.82 6.35
CA LEU A 103 -12.40 -12.25 6.03
C LEU A 103 -11.26 -13.21 6.36
N GLN A 104 -11.38 -14.01 7.42
CA GLN A 104 -10.46 -15.10 7.71
C GLN A 104 -10.38 -16.08 6.53
N LYS A 105 -11.52 -16.56 6.05
CA LYS A 105 -11.57 -17.48 4.90
C LYS A 105 -10.91 -16.88 3.66
N GLN A 106 -11.15 -15.60 3.37
CA GLN A 106 -10.48 -14.90 2.28
C GLN A 106 -8.96 -14.81 2.48
N ALA A 107 -8.49 -14.63 3.72
CA ALA A 107 -7.06 -14.62 4.04
C ALA A 107 -6.43 -16.01 3.83
N GLU A 108 -7.11 -17.09 4.23
CA GLU A 108 -6.70 -18.48 3.97
C GLU A 108 -6.54 -18.75 2.48
N GLU A 109 -7.58 -18.46 1.68
CA GLU A 109 -7.61 -18.66 0.23
C GLU A 109 -6.49 -17.91 -0.51
N ARG A 110 -6.05 -16.76 0.04
CA ARG A 110 -4.98 -15.92 -0.52
C ARG A 110 -3.60 -16.20 0.08
N CYS A 111 -3.48 -17.21 0.93
CA CYS A 111 -2.24 -17.53 1.64
C CYS A 111 -1.67 -16.31 2.38
N ILE A 112 -2.53 -15.53 3.05
CA ILE A 112 -2.15 -14.41 3.90
C ILE A 112 -1.96 -14.93 5.32
N PRO A 113 -0.81 -14.68 5.97
CA PRO A 113 -0.62 -15.03 7.37
C PRO A 113 -1.68 -14.34 8.25
N HIS A 114 -2.36 -15.12 9.08
CA HIS A 114 -3.40 -14.61 9.97
C HIS A 114 -3.60 -15.52 11.18
N ALA A 115 -4.27 -15.00 12.21
CA ALA A 115 -4.76 -15.75 13.36
C ALA A 115 -6.13 -15.20 13.79
N LEU A 116 -7.02 -16.06 14.31
CA LEU A 116 -8.18 -15.62 15.05
C LEU A 116 -7.83 -15.56 16.53
N HIS A 117 -8.17 -14.44 17.16
CA HIS A 117 -8.02 -14.22 18.59
C HIS A 117 -9.38 -14.02 19.23
N ASN A 118 -9.59 -14.64 20.39
CA ASN A 118 -10.77 -14.41 21.24
C ASN A 118 -10.59 -13.12 22.06
N HIS A 119 -11.61 -12.76 22.82
CA HIS A 119 -11.63 -11.58 23.69
C HIS A 119 -10.37 -11.45 24.57
N ASP A 120 -10.00 -12.52 25.30
CA ASP A 120 -8.90 -12.48 26.25
C ASP A 120 -7.53 -12.28 25.54
N GLU A 121 -7.33 -12.98 24.43
CA GLU A 121 -6.14 -12.85 23.60
C GLU A 121 -5.99 -11.44 22.99
N ILE A 122 -7.13 -10.85 22.60
CA ILE A 122 -7.14 -9.48 22.05
C ILE A 122 -6.74 -8.48 23.15
N LEU A 123 -7.38 -8.54 24.32
CA LEU A 123 -7.08 -7.60 25.42
C LEU A 123 -5.68 -7.80 26.00
N GLN A 124 -5.11 -9.00 25.92
CA GLN A 124 -3.73 -9.25 26.29
C GLN A 124 -2.75 -8.52 25.36
N ASN A 125 -3.04 -8.46 24.07
CA ASN A 125 -2.21 -7.78 23.07
C ASN A 125 -2.48 -6.28 23.00
N GLU A 126 -3.73 -5.87 23.17
CA GLU A 126 -4.23 -4.50 23.02
C GLU A 126 -5.11 -4.11 24.23
N PRO A 127 -4.51 -3.85 25.41
CA PRO A 127 -5.24 -3.69 26.66
C PRO A 127 -6.10 -2.43 26.76
N ASN A 128 -6.01 -1.53 25.79
CA ASN A 128 -6.81 -0.29 25.75
C ASN A 128 -8.06 -0.40 24.87
N LEU A 129 -8.35 -1.58 24.33
CA LEU A 129 -9.59 -1.79 23.57
C LEU A 129 -10.80 -1.93 24.51
N SER A 130 -11.98 -1.74 23.95
CA SER A 130 -13.25 -1.93 24.67
C SER A 130 -13.47 -3.40 25.05
N ASP A 131 -14.04 -3.65 26.23
CA ASP A 131 -14.47 -4.98 26.68
C ASP A 131 -15.60 -5.57 25.82
N GLU A 132 -16.20 -4.80 24.92
CA GLU A 132 -17.24 -5.27 24.00
C GLU A 132 -16.69 -6.08 22.81
N VAL A 133 -15.38 -6.08 22.59
CA VAL A 133 -14.75 -6.84 21.51
C VAL A 133 -14.85 -8.34 21.79
N THR A 134 -15.41 -9.10 20.85
CA THR A 134 -15.65 -10.55 21.02
C THR A 134 -14.72 -11.43 20.20
N LEU A 135 -14.30 -10.98 19.02
CA LEU A 135 -13.45 -11.73 18.09
C LEU A 135 -12.55 -10.78 17.29
N GLY A 136 -11.34 -11.21 16.97
CA GLY A 136 -10.41 -10.45 16.13
C GLY A 136 -9.67 -11.32 15.12
N LEU A 137 -9.59 -10.84 13.88
CA LEU A 137 -8.67 -11.38 12.88
C LEU A 137 -7.37 -10.59 12.93
N TYR A 138 -6.32 -11.23 13.42
CA TYR A 138 -4.97 -10.66 13.43
C TYR A 138 -4.24 -10.93 12.12
N LEU A 139 -3.61 -9.90 11.56
CA LEU A 139 -2.94 -9.89 10.27
C LEU A 139 -1.50 -9.40 10.43
N PRO A 140 -0.55 -10.29 10.78
CA PRO A 140 0.83 -9.92 11.14
C PRO A 140 1.62 -9.29 9.99
N SER A 141 1.22 -9.50 8.74
CA SER A 141 1.90 -8.93 7.57
C SER A 141 1.51 -7.48 7.26
N THR A 142 0.53 -6.91 7.96
CA THR A 142 0.19 -5.50 7.80
C THR A 142 1.32 -4.61 8.32
N ALA A 143 1.71 -3.62 7.52
CA ALA A 143 2.82 -2.75 7.83
C ALA A 143 2.45 -1.26 7.67
N ILE A 144 3.30 -0.38 8.18
CA ILE A 144 3.25 1.06 7.93
C ILE A 144 4.52 1.50 7.19
N ILE A 145 4.34 2.49 6.33
CA ILE A 145 5.42 3.10 5.54
C ILE A 145 5.32 4.63 5.60
N THR A 146 6.23 5.31 4.92
CA THR A 146 6.11 6.73 4.60
C THR A 146 5.85 6.87 3.09
N PRO A 147 4.58 6.96 2.64
CA PRO A 147 4.26 6.82 1.21
C PRO A 147 4.92 7.87 0.31
N TRP A 148 5.03 9.11 0.77
CA TRP A 148 5.69 10.17 0.01
C TRP A 148 7.20 9.92 -0.11
N SER A 149 7.89 9.38 0.90
CA SER A 149 9.31 9.02 0.81
C SER A 149 9.54 7.94 -0.25
N VAL A 150 8.64 6.94 -0.33
CA VAL A 150 8.71 5.92 -1.39
C VAL A 150 8.56 6.57 -2.76
N ALA A 151 7.57 7.44 -2.95
CA ALA A 151 7.36 8.14 -4.22
C ALA A 151 8.58 9.00 -4.61
N THR A 152 9.14 9.74 -3.64
CA THR A 152 10.30 10.61 -3.86
C THR A 152 11.52 9.81 -4.30
N VAL A 153 11.89 8.79 -3.53
CA VAL A 153 13.09 7.98 -3.85
C VAL A 153 12.96 7.28 -5.20
N LEU A 154 11.78 6.77 -5.55
CA LEU A 154 11.56 6.16 -6.86
C LEU A 154 11.65 7.19 -7.98
N MET A 155 11.12 8.40 -7.80
CA MET A 155 11.19 9.46 -8.79
C MET A 155 12.63 9.96 -8.96
N ASP A 156 13.37 10.19 -7.88
CA ASP A 156 14.78 10.62 -7.91
C ASP A 156 15.63 9.62 -8.68
N ASN A 157 15.48 8.32 -8.38
CA ASN A 157 16.17 7.27 -9.13
C ASN A 157 15.76 7.21 -10.61
N ALA A 158 14.53 7.53 -10.95
CA ALA A 158 14.08 7.63 -12.34
C ALA A 158 14.74 8.82 -13.05
N ILE A 159 14.81 9.97 -12.38
CA ILE A 159 15.46 11.19 -12.90
C ILE A 159 16.96 10.96 -13.13
N GLU A 160 17.65 10.35 -12.17
CA GLU A 160 19.07 9.99 -12.31
C GLU A 160 19.34 9.10 -13.53
N ARG A 161 18.35 8.30 -13.95
CA ARG A 161 18.42 7.44 -15.15
C ARG A 161 17.90 8.10 -16.43
N GLY A 162 17.56 9.40 -16.38
CA GLY A 162 17.22 10.19 -17.55
C GLY A 162 15.72 10.44 -17.78
N VAL A 163 14.84 10.01 -16.86
CA VAL A 163 13.42 10.41 -16.91
C VAL A 163 13.31 11.92 -16.66
N GLN A 164 12.51 12.61 -17.46
CA GLN A 164 12.30 14.05 -17.35
C GLN A 164 11.04 14.31 -16.50
N LEU A 165 11.19 15.01 -15.38
CA LEU A 165 10.07 15.46 -14.54
C LEU A 165 9.77 16.94 -14.86
N HIS A 166 8.53 17.22 -15.23
CA HIS A 166 7.99 18.57 -15.43
C HIS A 166 6.92 18.86 -14.39
N LEU A 167 7.30 19.66 -13.39
CA LEU A 167 6.38 20.19 -12.38
C LEU A 167 5.57 21.37 -12.94
N GLU A 168 4.52 21.78 -12.22
CA GLU A 168 3.61 22.87 -12.58
C GLU A 168 3.06 22.75 -14.03
N THR A 169 2.98 21.52 -14.52
CA THR A 169 2.58 21.19 -15.89
C THR A 169 1.28 20.39 -15.88
N LYS A 170 0.16 21.12 -16.09
CA LYS A 170 -1.17 20.53 -16.13
C LYS A 170 -1.55 20.11 -17.54
N VAL A 171 -1.91 18.85 -17.72
CA VAL A 171 -2.51 18.36 -18.97
C VAL A 171 -3.97 18.78 -19.03
N LEU A 172 -4.39 19.40 -20.12
CA LEU A 172 -5.75 19.95 -20.28
C LEU A 172 -6.65 19.04 -21.13
N SER A 173 -6.13 18.42 -22.16
CA SER A 173 -6.86 17.48 -23.05
C SER A 173 -5.89 16.90 -24.07
#